data_5da04db727600efb8e51e3b19004b48a
#
_entry.id   5da04db727600efb8e51e3b19004b48a
#
_cell.length_a   1.000
_cell.length_b   1.000
_cell.length_c   1.000
_cell.angle_alpha   90.00
_cell.angle_beta   90.00
_cell.angle_gamma   90.00
#
_symmetry.space_group_name_H-M   'P 1'
#
loop_
_entity.id
_entity.type
_entity.pdbx_description
1 polymer ?
#
loop_
_entity_poly.entity_id
_entity_poly.type
_entity_poly.pdbx_seq_one_letter_code
_entity_poly.pdbx_strand_id
1 'polypeptide(L)'
;KPKATRFELRAPNPFTNTYLAVSCLYLTALDGVKYAVNCGKTPDELLKELSKTAGEDADYLQKEREYRCEKNVFEDYTQEERDAVFGKPPATVWENVKIMKENPDKVAVLTQGDGISDAIVDSFVAGIVYRWENELIDRLIPDTEAAVKRYKKLIHEDELDEERWDSISAKRIELIKDGRHKKCICTKLKEALKRKDYDMASNLQQEMVRKTEALGEEYRIYALNIFD
;
A
#
# COMPACT_ATOMS: atom_id res chain seq x y z
N LYS A 1 -32.63 -2.58 -14.31
CA LYS A 1 -32.87 -1.93 -15.61
C LYS A 1 -31.67 -2.19 -16.49
N PRO A 2 -31.81 -2.73 -17.73
CA PRO A 2 -30.69 -3.14 -18.59
C PRO A 2 -29.63 -2.05 -18.80
N LYS A 3 -30.06 -0.78 -18.89
CA LYS A 3 -29.17 0.39 -19.08
C LYS A 3 -28.33 0.76 -17.84
N ALA A 4 -28.60 0.16 -16.68
CA ALA A 4 -27.85 0.42 -15.44
C ALA A 4 -26.87 -0.72 -15.09
N THR A 5 -26.86 -1.80 -15.89
CA THR A 5 -25.91 -2.90 -15.71
C THR A 5 -24.54 -2.45 -16.20
N ARG A 6 -23.55 -2.42 -15.29
CA ARG A 6 -22.17 -2.05 -15.57
C ARG A 6 -21.23 -2.74 -14.61
N PHE A 7 -19.98 -2.86 -15.03
CA PHE A 7 -18.88 -3.15 -14.13
C PHE A 7 -18.29 -1.83 -13.63
N GLU A 8 -18.00 -1.74 -12.36
CA GLU A 8 -17.37 -0.58 -11.74
C GLU A 8 -16.09 -1.02 -11.02
N LEU A 9 -14.94 -0.57 -11.51
CA LEU A 9 -13.64 -0.82 -10.90
C LEU A 9 -13.18 0.47 -10.21
N ARG A 10 -13.05 0.43 -8.88
CA ARG A 10 -12.67 1.59 -8.04
C ARG A 10 -11.20 1.59 -7.61
N ALA A 11 -10.43 0.56 -7.98
CA ALA A 11 -9.04 0.42 -7.60
C ALA A 11 -8.06 1.38 -8.31
N PRO A 12 -8.28 1.79 -9.59
CA PRO A 12 -7.32 2.62 -10.30
C PRO A 12 -7.17 4.02 -9.70
N ASN A 13 -5.93 4.49 -9.62
CA ASN A 13 -5.59 5.87 -9.26
C ASN A 13 -6.03 6.83 -10.39
N PRO A 14 -6.43 8.10 -10.10
CA PRO A 14 -6.80 9.08 -11.13
C PRO A 14 -5.72 9.35 -12.19
N PHE A 15 -4.44 9.13 -11.86
CA PHE A 15 -3.31 9.28 -12.80
C PHE A 15 -2.93 7.98 -13.52
N THR A 16 -3.74 6.92 -13.40
CA THR A 16 -3.52 5.66 -14.09
C THR A 16 -3.62 5.86 -15.61
N ASN A 17 -2.70 5.25 -16.35
CA ASN A 17 -2.83 5.15 -17.80
C ASN A 17 -4.05 4.29 -18.13
N THR A 18 -5.13 4.93 -18.60
CA THR A 18 -6.42 4.28 -18.85
C THR A 18 -6.31 3.14 -19.85
N TYR A 19 -5.51 3.29 -20.91
CA TYR A 19 -5.35 2.25 -21.94
C TYR A 19 -4.69 1.00 -21.37
N LEU A 20 -3.63 1.14 -20.59
CA LEU A 20 -2.97 0.02 -19.93
C LEU A 20 -3.89 -0.63 -18.89
N ALA A 21 -4.57 0.17 -18.05
CA ALA A 21 -5.49 -0.35 -17.03
C ALA A 21 -6.63 -1.16 -17.66
N VAL A 22 -7.23 -0.65 -18.72
CA VAL A 22 -8.31 -1.34 -19.44
C VAL A 22 -7.79 -2.60 -20.13
N SER A 23 -6.60 -2.57 -20.74
CA SER A 23 -5.98 -3.76 -21.34
C SER A 23 -5.70 -4.84 -20.31
N CYS A 24 -5.12 -4.50 -19.14
CA CYS A 24 -4.90 -5.43 -18.05
C CYS A 24 -6.21 -6.04 -17.54
N LEU A 25 -7.26 -5.22 -17.40
CA LEU A 25 -8.59 -5.68 -16.97
C LEU A 25 -9.18 -6.71 -17.94
N TYR A 26 -9.11 -6.44 -19.24
CA TYR A 26 -9.62 -7.37 -20.26
C TYR A 26 -8.79 -8.67 -20.31
N LEU A 27 -7.46 -8.58 -20.22
CA LEU A 27 -6.60 -9.78 -20.20
C LEU A 27 -6.89 -10.66 -18.97
N THR A 28 -7.06 -10.05 -17.80
CA THR A 28 -7.43 -10.77 -16.57
C THR A 28 -8.83 -11.39 -16.68
N ALA A 29 -9.80 -10.68 -17.24
CA ALA A 29 -11.13 -11.20 -17.49
C ALA A 29 -11.11 -12.37 -18.48
N LEU A 30 -10.30 -12.27 -19.54
CA LEU A 30 -10.12 -13.34 -20.53
C LEU A 30 -9.53 -14.60 -19.91
N ASP A 31 -8.59 -14.46 -18.97
CA ASP A 31 -8.02 -15.58 -18.25
C ASP A 31 -9.10 -16.35 -17.45
N GLY A 32 -9.95 -15.63 -16.71
CA GLY A 32 -11.09 -16.22 -16.02
C GLY A 32 -12.08 -16.91 -16.96
N VAL A 33 -12.36 -16.31 -18.13
CA VAL A 33 -13.22 -16.93 -19.15
C VAL A 33 -12.58 -18.21 -19.70
N LYS A 34 -11.28 -18.20 -20.01
CA LYS A 34 -10.55 -19.40 -20.45
C LYS A 34 -10.62 -20.52 -19.41
N TYR A 35 -10.43 -20.18 -18.13
CA TYR A 35 -10.61 -21.14 -17.05
C TYR A 35 -12.03 -21.73 -17.05
N ALA A 36 -13.06 -20.88 -17.05
CA ALA A 36 -14.46 -21.30 -17.01
C ALA A 36 -14.85 -22.22 -18.18
N VAL A 37 -14.30 -21.96 -19.38
CA VAL A 37 -14.57 -22.82 -20.57
C VAL A 37 -13.84 -24.15 -20.48
N ASN A 38 -12.64 -24.19 -19.91
CA ASN A 38 -11.77 -25.38 -19.97
C ASN A 38 -11.86 -26.28 -18.73
N CYS A 39 -12.40 -25.80 -17.60
CA CYS A 39 -12.43 -26.54 -16.35
C CYS A 39 -13.48 -27.68 -16.30
N GLY A 40 -14.41 -27.70 -17.25
CA GLY A 40 -15.49 -28.71 -17.29
C GLY A 40 -16.56 -28.54 -16.21
N LYS A 41 -16.54 -27.44 -15.45
CA LYS A 41 -17.54 -27.15 -14.40
C LYS A 41 -18.77 -26.45 -14.99
N THR A 42 -19.91 -26.73 -14.38
CA THR A 42 -21.15 -26.00 -14.66
C THR A 42 -21.11 -24.55 -14.11
N PRO A 43 -21.99 -23.66 -14.62
CA PRO A 43 -22.11 -22.32 -14.05
C PRO A 43 -22.41 -22.29 -12.55
N ASP A 44 -23.22 -23.23 -12.05
CA ASP A 44 -23.54 -23.31 -10.62
C ASP A 44 -22.35 -23.75 -9.77
N GLU A 45 -21.52 -24.68 -10.27
CA GLU A 45 -20.29 -25.11 -9.61
C GLU A 45 -19.27 -23.96 -9.57
N LEU A 46 -19.13 -23.19 -10.67
CA LEU A 46 -18.28 -21.99 -10.71
C LEU A 46 -18.76 -20.89 -9.74
N LEU A 47 -20.08 -20.69 -9.65
CA LEU A 47 -20.66 -19.74 -8.69
C LEU A 47 -20.41 -20.16 -7.24
N LYS A 48 -20.53 -21.49 -6.97
CA LYS A 48 -20.22 -22.05 -5.65
C LYS A 48 -18.73 -21.85 -5.30
N GLU A 49 -17.83 -22.11 -6.25
CA GLU A 49 -16.39 -21.89 -6.07
C GLU A 49 -16.07 -20.41 -5.80
N LEU A 50 -16.69 -19.49 -6.56
CA LEU A 50 -16.53 -18.05 -6.34
C LEU A 50 -17.05 -17.59 -4.96
N SER A 51 -18.02 -18.30 -4.40
CA SER A 51 -18.65 -18.01 -3.10
C SER A 51 -18.03 -18.80 -1.94
N LYS A 52 -16.84 -19.40 -2.15
CA LYS A 52 -16.12 -20.13 -1.11
C LYS A 52 -15.72 -19.24 0.05
N THR A 53 -15.56 -19.83 1.23
CA THR A 53 -14.96 -19.16 2.40
C THR A 53 -13.44 -19.28 2.39
N ALA A 54 -12.75 -18.40 3.11
CA ALA A 54 -11.31 -18.49 3.30
C ALA A 54 -10.93 -19.83 3.96
N GLY A 55 -9.92 -20.52 3.44
CA GLY A 55 -9.48 -21.85 3.87
C GLY A 55 -10.06 -23.01 3.05
N GLU A 56 -11.14 -22.80 2.28
CA GLU A 56 -11.68 -23.81 1.37
C GLU A 56 -10.83 -23.93 0.11
N ASP A 57 -10.58 -25.17 -0.33
CA ASP A 57 -9.84 -25.45 -1.54
C ASP A 57 -10.62 -25.03 -2.79
N ALA A 58 -9.88 -24.52 -3.78
CA ALA A 58 -10.38 -24.17 -5.09
C ALA A 58 -9.25 -24.34 -6.13
N ASP A 59 -9.62 -24.72 -7.37
CA ASP A 59 -8.63 -25.02 -8.40
C ASP A 59 -7.96 -23.75 -8.96
N TYR A 60 -8.76 -22.68 -9.13
CA TYR A 60 -8.30 -21.43 -9.75
C TYR A 60 -8.11 -20.30 -8.73
N LEU A 61 -8.94 -20.25 -7.70
CA LEU A 61 -8.94 -19.21 -6.70
C LEU A 61 -7.99 -19.53 -5.55
N GLN A 62 -7.41 -18.51 -4.94
CA GLN A 62 -6.51 -18.70 -3.79
C GLN A 62 -7.27 -19.27 -2.59
N LYS A 63 -6.72 -20.32 -1.96
CA LYS A 63 -7.31 -21.01 -0.83
C LYS A 63 -7.67 -20.06 0.32
N GLU A 64 -6.73 -19.21 0.71
CA GLU A 64 -6.83 -18.35 1.91
C GLU A 64 -7.66 -17.07 1.69
N ARG A 65 -8.41 -16.98 0.55
CA ARG A 65 -9.15 -15.75 0.21
C ARG A 65 -10.60 -15.99 -0.10
N GLU A 66 -11.43 -15.01 0.25
CA GLU A 66 -12.79 -14.85 -0.26
C GLU A 66 -12.81 -13.89 -1.45
N TYR A 67 -13.72 -14.15 -2.39
CA TYR A 67 -13.85 -13.38 -3.64
C TYR A 67 -15.21 -12.72 -3.79
N ARG A 68 -16.16 -13.09 -2.93
CA ARG A 68 -17.50 -12.53 -2.90
C ARG A 68 -17.91 -12.26 -1.46
N CYS A 69 -18.37 -11.04 -1.19
CA CYS A 69 -18.86 -10.63 0.11
C CYS A 69 -20.14 -9.82 -0.06
N GLU A 70 -21.19 -10.17 0.67
CA GLU A 70 -22.47 -9.45 0.70
C GLU A 70 -22.49 -8.37 1.80
N LYS A 71 -21.51 -8.39 2.72
CA LYS A 71 -21.38 -7.41 3.82
C LYS A 71 -20.60 -6.18 3.38
N ASN A 72 -20.77 -5.08 4.11
CA ASN A 72 -19.89 -3.93 3.95
C ASN A 72 -18.54 -4.21 4.62
N VAL A 73 -17.52 -4.47 3.80
CA VAL A 73 -16.19 -4.87 4.28
C VAL A 73 -15.51 -3.81 5.17
N PHE A 74 -15.96 -2.56 5.13
CA PHE A 74 -15.39 -1.48 5.95
C PHE A 74 -16.15 -1.22 7.25
N GLU A 75 -17.39 -1.68 7.36
CA GLU A 75 -18.24 -1.52 8.54
C GLU A 75 -18.35 -2.80 9.35
N ASP A 76 -18.42 -3.96 8.66
CA ASP A 76 -18.72 -5.24 9.28
C ASP A 76 -17.47 -6.07 9.62
N TYR A 77 -16.27 -5.62 9.24
CA TYR A 77 -14.99 -6.30 9.48
C TYR A 77 -13.96 -5.36 10.10
N THR A 78 -13.18 -5.85 11.06
CA THR A 78 -11.96 -5.17 11.52
C THR A 78 -10.89 -5.17 10.44
N GLN A 79 -9.81 -4.40 10.62
CA GLN A 79 -8.69 -4.39 9.67
C GLN A 79 -8.02 -5.77 9.60
N GLU A 80 -7.83 -6.42 10.75
CA GLU A 80 -7.21 -7.74 10.85
C GLU A 80 -8.04 -8.81 10.13
N GLU A 81 -9.37 -8.78 10.28
CA GLU A 81 -10.27 -9.68 9.58
C GLU A 81 -10.24 -9.44 8.07
N ARG A 82 -10.23 -8.17 7.63
CA ARG A 82 -10.09 -7.86 6.20
C ARG A 82 -8.79 -8.40 5.62
N ASP A 83 -7.68 -8.16 6.31
CA ASP A 83 -6.35 -8.61 5.87
C ASP A 83 -6.28 -10.15 5.79
N ALA A 84 -6.91 -10.85 6.72
CA ALA A 84 -6.96 -12.31 6.75
C ALA A 84 -7.83 -12.90 5.63
N VAL A 85 -9.02 -12.33 5.40
CA VAL A 85 -10.04 -12.91 4.49
C VAL A 85 -9.85 -12.43 3.04
N PHE A 86 -9.58 -11.13 2.84
CA PHE A 86 -9.45 -10.54 1.49
C PHE A 86 -8.00 -10.27 1.09
N GLY A 87 -7.06 -10.42 2.04
CA GLY A 87 -5.65 -10.19 1.87
C GLY A 87 -5.23 -8.73 2.08
N LYS A 88 -4.04 -8.56 2.61
CA LYS A 88 -3.45 -7.25 2.87
C LYS A 88 -2.94 -6.64 1.57
N PRO A 89 -3.40 -5.45 1.19
CA PRO A 89 -2.86 -4.75 0.03
C PRO A 89 -1.42 -4.29 0.29
N PRO A 90 -0.57 -4.19 -0.75
CA PRO A 90 0.77 -3.65 -0.60
C PRO A 90 0.73 -2.20 -0.12
N ALA A 91 1.53 -1.86 0.89
CA ALA A 91 1.58 -0.53 1.48
C ALA A 91 2.54 0.42 0.73
N THR A 92 3.45 -0.13 -0.08
CA THR A 92 4.43 0.64 -0.84
C THR A 92 4.53 0.15 -2.28
N VAL A 93 5.13 0.97 -3.15
CA VAL A 93 5.43 0.58 -4.53
C VAL A 93 6.35 -0.64 -4.57
N TRP A 94 7.34 -0.70 -3.66
CA TRP A 94 8.25 -1.84 -3.62
C TRP A 94 7.55 -3.16 -3.24
N GLU A 95 6.67 -3.14 -2.25
CA GLU A 95 5.87 -4.32 -1.90
C GLU A 95 5.04 -4.81 -3.10
N ASN A 96 4.44 -3.89 -3.86
CA ASN A 96 3.70 -4.25 -5.07
C ASN A 96 4.60 -4.90 -6.13
N VAL A 97 5.79 -4.32 -6.38
CA VAL A 97 6.77 -4.90 -7.30
C VAL A 97 7.26 -6.26 -6.82
N LYS A 98 7.46 -6.44 -5.53
CA LYS A 98 7.85 -7.72 -4.93
C LYS A 98 6.79 -8.80 -5.16
N ILE A 99 5.51 -8.48 -4.94
CA ILE A 99 4.39 -9.37 -5.23
C ILE A 99 4.37 -9.78 -6.72
N MET A 100 4.62 -8.84 -7.65
CA MET A 100 4.70 -9.17 -9.07
C MET A 100 5.85 -10.15 -9.37
N LYS A 101 7.02 -9.95 -8.77
CA LYS A 101 8.19 -10.83 -8.94
C LYS A 101 7.99 -12.22 -8.32
N GLU A 102 7.28 -12.31 -7.22
CA GLU A 102 6.96 -13.56 -6.51
C GLU A 102 5.84 -14.36 -7.18
N ASN A 103 5.07 -13.74 -8.10
CA ASN A 103 3.95 -14.36 -8.80
C ASN A 103 4.09 -14.22 -10.32
N PRO A 104 5.16 -14.76 -10.93
CA PRO A 104 5.39 -14.61 -12.37
C PRO A 104 4.25 -15.19 -13.22
N ASP A 105 3.62 -16.28 -12.79
CA ASP A 105 2.51 -16.89 -13.51
C ASP A 105 1.31 -15.96 -13.60
N LYS A 106 1.04 -15.16 -12.56
CA LYS A 106 -0.03 -14.15 -12.58
C LYS A 106 0.33 -12.97 -13.47
N VAL A 107 1.60 -12.59 -13.50
CA VAL A 107 2.08 -11.52 -14.41
C VAL A 107 2.00 -11.98 -15.85
N ALA A 108 2.29 -13.27 -16.14
CA ALA A 108 2.20 -13.84 -17.48
C ALA A 108 0.77 -13.77 -18.07
N VAL A 109 -0.28 -13.66 -17.25
CA VAL A 109 -1.64 -13.38 -17.73
C VAL A 109 -1.72 -12.08 -18.51
N LEU A 110 -0.93 -11.08 -18.14
CA LEU A 110 -0.90 -9.77 -18.80
C LEU A 110 -0.19 -9.80 -20.16
N THR A 111 0.72 -10.77 -20.35
CA THR A 111 1.52 -10.90 -21.59
C THR A 111 0.96 -11.97 -22.54
N GLN A 112 -0.25 -12.46 -22.26
CA GLN A 112 -0.96 -13.36 -23.18
C GLN A 112 -1.44 -12.61 -24.42
N GLY A 113 -0.79 -12.85 -25.55
CA GLY A 113 -1.12 -12.21 -26.84
C GLY A 113 -0.20 -11.03 -27.16
N ASP A 114 -0.56 -10.27 -28.20
CA ASP A 114 0.34 -9.29 -28.82
C ASP A 114 0.23 -7.86 -28.21
N GLY A 115 -0.61 -7.66 -27.19
CA GLY A 115 -0.92 -6.30 -26.71
C GLY A 115 0.07 -5.76 -25.67
N ILE A 116 0.51 -6.58 -24.73
CA ILE A 116 1.48 -6.21 -23.70
C ILE A 116 2.61 -7.24 -23.73
N SER A 117 3.82 -6.81 -24.07
CA SER A 117 5.00 -7.66 -24.05
C SER A 117 5.68 -7.66 -22.69
N ASP A 118 6.51 -8.68 -22.41
CA ASP A 118 7.34 -8.74 -21.21
C ASP A 118 8.23 -7.49 -21.07
N ALA A 119 8.77 -7.00 -22.20
CA ALA A 119 9.55 -5.75 -22.21
C ALA A 119 8.75 -4.52 -21.74
N ILE A 120 7.44 -4.47 -22.01
CA ILE A 120 6.57 -3.39 -21.49
C ILE A 120 6.40 -3.56 -19.98
N VAL A 121 6.19 -4.77 -19.49
CA VAL A 121 6.07 -5.05 -18.05
C VAL A 121 7.37 -4.69 -17.33
N ASP A 122 8.52 -5.11 -17.84
CA ASP A 122 9.83 -4.80 -17.27
C ASP A 122 10.11 -3.29 -17.24
N SER A 123 9.80 -2.60 -18.34
CA SER A 123 9.95 -1.15 -18.43
C SER A 123 9.02 -0.43 -17.43
N PHE A 124 7.79 -0.90 -17.27
CA PHE A 124 6.85 -0.37 -16.29
C PHE A 124 7.37 -0.55 -14.86
N VAL A 125 7.81 -1.76 -14.51
CA VAL A 125 8.36 -2.07 -13.18
C VAL A 125 9.59 -1.20 -12.88
N ALA A 126 10.53 -1.10 -13.80
CA ALA A 126 11.70 -0.24 -13.63
C ALA A 126 11.29 1.24 -13.45
N GLY A 127 10.35 1.71 -14.26
CA GLY A 127 9.86 3.09 -14.23
C GLY A 127 9.12 3.45 -12.94
N ILE A 128 8.32 2.54 -12.35
CA ILE A 128 7.62 2.83 -11.10
C ILE A 128 8.58 2.82 -9.90
N VAL A 129 9.59 1.94 -9.89
CA VAL A 129 10.62 1.94 -8.85
C VAL A 129 11.43 3.23 -8.89
N TYR A 130 11.88 3.65 -10.07
CA TYR A 130 12.60 4.91 -10.24
C TYR A 130 11.78 6.12 -9.77
N ARG A 131 10.51 6.19 -10.14
CA ARG A 131 9.62 7.26 -9.66
C ARG A 131 9.41 7.23 -8.16
N TRP A 132 9.26 6.04 -7.58
CA TRP A 132 9.14 5.89 -6.14
C TRP A 132 10.39 6.35 -5.38
N GLU A 133 11.59 6.01 -5.86
CA GLU A 133 12.84 6.51 -5.29
C GLU A 133 12.89 8.05 -5.27
N ASN A 134 12.60 8.66 -6.42
CA ASN A 134 12.60 10.13 -6.55
C ASN A 134 11.53 10.76 -5.65
N GLU A 135 10.34 10.19 -5.59
CA GLU A 135 9.26 10.65 -4.72
C GLU A 135 9.66 10.62 -3.25
N LEU A 136 10.38 9.59 -2.81
CA LEU A 136 10.90 9.52 -1.44
C LEU A 136 11.97 10.58 -1.18
N ILE A 137 12.93 10.75 -2.10
CA ILE A 137 14.07 11.66 -1.93
C ILE A 137 13.65 13.12 -2.08
N ASP A 138 12.86 13.43 -3.10
CA ASP A 138 12.61 14.82 -3.52
C ASP A 138 11.37 15.41 -2.86
N ARG A 139 10.44 14.57 -2.36
CA ARG A 139 9.20 15.04 -1.75
C ARG A 139 8.97 14.50 -0.34
N LEU A 140 8.79 13.19 -0.17
CA LEU A 140 8.29 12.65 1.10
C LEU A 140 9.24 12.92 2.28
N ILE A 141 10.54 12.72 2.10
CA ILE A 141 11.53 12.99 3.15
C ILE A 141 11.62 14.50 3.45
N PRO A 142 11.78 15.39 2.45
CA PRO A 142 11.77 16.85 2.70
C PRO A 142 10.47 17.34 3.35
N ASP A 143 9.31 16.87 2.92
CA ASP A 143 8.02 17.26 3.49
C ASP A 143 7.91 16.81 4.95
N THR A 144 8.35 15.58 5.27
CA THR A 144 8.42 15.08 6.65
C THR A 144 9.35 15.94 7.50
N GLU A 145 10.57 16.24 7.01
CA GLU A 145 11.51 17.10 7.72
C GLU A 145 10.93 18.51 7.98
N ALA A 146 10.26 19.08 6.98
CA ALA A 146 9.63 20.38 7.08
C ALA A 146 8.46 20.39 8.07
N ALA A 147 7.60 19.37 8.02
CA ALA A 147 6.47 19.23 8.94
C ALA A 147 6.93 19.08 10.39
N VAL A 148 7.89 18.20 10.65
CA VAL A 148 8.42 17.95 11.99
C VAL A 148 9.15 19.19 12.55
N LYS A 149 9.82 19.99 11.71
CA LYS A 149 10.49 21.24 12.12
C LYS A 149 9.51 22.34 12.55
N ARG A 150 8.25 22.29 12.10
CA ARG A 150 7.22 23.27 12.51
C ARG A 150 6.76 23.08 13.95
N TYR A 151 6.85 21.89 14.51
CA TYR A 151 6.50 21.62 15.90
C TYR A 151 7.50 22.27 16.83
N LYS A 152 7.05 23.21 17.66
CA LYS A 152 7.88 24.00 18.58
C LYS A 152 7.35 23.86 20.00
N LYS A 153 8.26 24.00 20.97
CA LYS A 153 7.86 24.13 22.36
C LYS A 153 7.01 25.41 22.51
N LEU A 154 5.87 25.25 23.13
CA LEU A 154 5.02 26.36 23.54
C LEU A 154 5.38 26.79 24.96
N ILE A 155 4.78 27.86 25.47
CA ILE A 155 4.99 28.32 26.85
C ILE A 155 4.28 27.30 27.76
N HIS A 156 5.00 26.80 28.76
CA HIS A 156 4.50 25.84 29.71
C HIS A 156 4.41 26.46 31.09
N GLU A 157 3.35 26.11 31.83
CA GLU A 157 3.10 26.54 33.19
C GLU A 157 3.24 25.42 34.22
N ASP A 158 3.29 24.15 33.74
CA ASP A 158 3.37 22.97 34.63
C ASP A 158 4.33 21.87 34.12
N GLU A 159 4.61 20.89 35.01
CA GLU A 159 5.49 19.76 34.73
C GLU A 159 4.91 18.82 33.64
N LEU A 160 3.58 18.68 33.55
CA LEU A 160 2.93 17.79 32.60
C LEU A 160 3.16 18.26 31.16
N ASP A 161 3.13 19.57 30.92
CA ASP A 161 3.40 20.14 29.61
C ASP A 161 4.89 19.99 29.21
N GLU A 162 5.79 20.04 30.19
CA GLU A 162 7.22 19.73 29.98
C GLU A 162 7.41 18.27 29.58
N GLU A 163 6.82 17.31 30.28
CA GLU A 163 6.90 15.88 29.96
C GLU A 163 6.34 15.56 28.56
N ARG A 164 5.21 16.16 28.21
CA ARG A 164 4.61 16.04 26.86
C ARG A 164 5.53 16.56 25.78
N TRP A 165 6.13 17.72 26.00
CA TRP A 165 7.08 18.28 25.05
C TRP A 165 8.34 17.42 24.93
N ASP A 166 8.85 16.86 26.00
CA ASP A 166 10.02 15.98 25.99
C ASP A 166 9.73 14.72 25.16
N SER A 167 8.54 14.13 25.30
CA SER A 167 8.06 13.03 24.45
C SER A 167 8.05 13.43 22.97
N ILE A 168 7.43 14.54 22.64
CA ILE A 168 7.36 15.09 21.27
C ILE A 168 8.78 15.36 20.73
N SER A 169 9.64 15.97 21.53
CA SER A 169 11.01 16.28 21.15
C SER A 169 11.83 15.04 20.85
N ALA A 170 11.71 13.99 21.66
CA ALA A 170 12.36 12.70 21.42
C ALA A 170 11.94 12.08 20.08
N LYS A 171 10.64 12.09 19.77
CA LYS A 171 10.10 11.57 18.50
C LYS A 171 10.54 12.39 17.29
N ARG A 172 10.61 13.72 17.43
CA ARG A 172 11.17 14.61 16.40
C ARG A 172 12.63 14.26 16.09
N ILE A 173 13.45 14.06 17.12
CA ILE A 173 14.86 13.66 16.96
C ILE A 173 14.94 12.31 16.25
N GLU A 174 14.15 11.33 16.66
CA GLU A 174 14.14 10.00 16.01
C GLU A 174 13.82 10.07 14.53
N LEU A 175 12.91 10.94 14.12
CA LEU A 175 12.50 11.11 12.72
C LEU A 175 13.55 11.80 11.86
N ILE A 176 14.10 12.97 12.30
CA ILE A 176 14.79 13.89 11.40
C ILE A 176 16.20 14.32 11.86
N LYS A 177 16.66 13.93 13.05
CA LYS A 177 17.95 14.40 13.58
C LYS A 177 18.87 13.27 13.97
N ASP A 178 20.03 13.20 13.32
CA ASP A 178 21.06 12.24 13.69
C ASP A 178 21.65 12.54 15.08
N GLY A 179 21.73 11.51 15.90
CA GLY A 179 22.47 11.55 17.14
C GLY A 179 23.92 11.08 16.95
N ARG A 180 24.71 11.18 18.02
CA ARG A 180 26.14 10.81 17.98
C ARG A 180 26.37 9.34 17.56
N HIS A 181 25.47 8.44 17.94
CA HIS A 181 25.60 6.99 17.71
C HIS A 181 24.36 6.36 17.07
N LYS A 182 23.33 7.15 16.78
CA LYS A 182 22.06 6.66 16.22
C LYS A 182 21.61 7.60 15.11
N LYS A 183 21.46 7.04 13.90
CA LYS A 183 20.90 7.78 12.75
C LYS A 183 19.39 7.85 12.87
N CYS A 184 18.83 8.97 12.46
CA CYS A 184 17.39 9.17 12.36
C CYS A 184 16.77 8.35 11.19
N ILE A 185 15.46 8.25 11.17
CA ILE A 185 14.75 7.47 10.15
C ILE A 185 14.97 8.07 8.76
N CYS A 186 14.89 9.39 8.58
CA CYS A 186 15.13 10.04 7.30
C CYS A 186 16.52 9.73 6.74
N THR A 187 17.57 9.77 7.58
CA THR A 187 18.95 9.44 7.15
C THR A 187 19.06 7.97 6.77
N LYS A 188 18.50 7.05 7.58
CA LYS A 188 18.51 5.62 7.27
C LYS A 188 17.81 5.33 5.95
N LEU A 189 16.67 5.97 5.68
CA LEU A 189 15.93 5.81 4.43
C LEU A 189 16.74 6.29 3.23
N LYS A 190 17.35 7.47 3.31
CA LYS A 190 18.26 7.98 2.26
C LYS A 190 19.42 7.01 1.97
N GLU A 191 20.00 6.41 3.01
CA GLU A 191 21.08 5.44 2.87
C GLU A 191 20.61 4.10 2.27
N ALA A 192 19.43 3.62 2.66
CA ALA A 192 18.86 2.41 2.08
C ALA A 192 18.60 2.58 0.57
N LEU A 193 18.02 3.71 0.16
CA LEU A 193 17.81 4.05 -1.25
C LEU A 193 19.14 4.14 -2.02
N LYS A 194 20.16 4.80 -1.45
CA LYS A 194 21.48 4.89 -2.07
C LYS A 194 22.12 3.52 -2.30
N ARG A 195 21.88 2.55 -1.42
CA ARG A 195 22.38 1.18 -1.55
C ARG A 195 21.47 0.27 -2.37
N LYS A 196 20.33 0.78 -2.85
CA LYS A 196 19.28 0.00 -3.52
C LYS A 196 18.73 -1.14 -2.65
N ASP A 197 18.76 -0.97 -1.33
CA ASP A 197 18.13 -1.85 -0.36
C ASP A 197 16.66 -1.47 -0.23
N TYR A 198 15.88 -1.93 -1.20
CA TYR A 198 14.49 -1.53 -1.33
C TYR A 198 13.56 -2.15 -0.28
N ASP A 199 13.90 -3.35 0.24
CA ASP A 199 13.16 -3.94 1.35
C ASP A 199 13.30 -3.08 2.61
N MET A 200 14.51 -2.65 2.94
CA MET A 200 14.77 -1.72 4.04
C MET A 200 14.12 -0.35 3.78
N ALA A 201 14.22 0.17 2.57
CA ALA A 201 13.63 1.47 2.21
C ALA A 201 12.10 1.45 2.36
N SER A 202 11.42 0.38 1.94
CA SER A 202 9.99 0.18 2.09
C SER A 202 9.55 0.15 3.56
N ASN A 203 10.26 -0.60 4.40
CA ASN A 203 9.99 -0.68 5.83
C ASN A 203 10.19 0.69 6.52
N LEU A 204 11.28 1.39 6.19
CA LEU A 204 11.59 2.72 6.75
C LEU A 204 10.60 3.78 6.28
N GLN A 205 10.11 3.71 5.04
CA GLN A 205 9.03 4.57 4.54
C GLN A 205 7.78 4.41 5.40
N GLN A 206 7.32 3.18 5.60
CA GLN A 206 6.12 2.90 6.40
C GLN A 206 6.29 3.35 7.85
N GLU A 207 7.46 3.09 8.45
CA GLU A 207 7.78 3.55 9.80
C GLU A 207 7.77 5.07 9.88
N MET A 208 8.39 5.76 8.92
CA MET A 208 8.44 7.23 8.86
C MET A 208 7.04 7.84 8.77
N VAL A 209 6.19 7.34 7.86
CA VAL A 209 4.81 7.83 7.68
C VAL A 209 4.02 7.65 8.97
N ARG A 210 3.96 6.42 9.51
CA ARG A 210 3.23 6.12 10.75
C ARG A 210 3.68 6.97 11.93
N LYS A 211 4.99 7.14 12.12
CA LYS A 211 5.53 7.95 13.23
C LYS A 211 5.28 9.44 13.02
N THR A 212 5.28 9.93 11.78
CA THR A 212 4.98 11.32 11.47
C THR A 212 3.52 11.65 11.76
N GLU A 213 2.60 10.77 11.39
CA GLU A 213 1.16 10.91 11.66
C GLU A 213 0.90 10.89 13.18
N ALA A 214 1.46 9.89 13.89
CA ALA A 214 1.32 9.79 15.34
C ALA A 214 1.89 11.02 16.08
N LEU A 215 3.04 11.53 15.63
CA LEU A 215 3.64 12.74 16.17
C LEU A 215 2.77 13.98 15.90
N GLY A 216 2.16 14.07 14.72
CA GLY A 216 1.24 15.16 14.37
C GLY A 216 0.02 15.22 15.28
N GLU A 217 -0.57 14.06 15.58
CA GLU A 217 -1.71 13.97 16.49
C GLU A 217 -1.31 14.30 17.95
N GLU A 218 -0.17 13.79 18.40
CA GLU A 218 0.34 14.09 19.74
C GLU A 218 0.65 15.59 19.91
N TYR A 219 1.25 16.21 18.89
CA TYR A 219 1.49 17.66 18.90
C TYR A 219 0.19 18.46 18.88
N ARG A 220 -0.82 18.01 18.15
CA ARG A 220 -2.15 18.64 18.13
C ARG A 220 -2.79 18.64 19.54
N ILE A 221 -2.74 17.50 20.21
CA ILE A 221 -3.26 17.35 21.59
C ILE A 221 -2.47 18.24 22.55
N TYR A 222 -1.14 18.25 22.44
CA TYR A 222 -0.27 19.10 23.24
C TYR A 222 -0.61 20.58 23.08
N ALA A 223 -0.76 21.05 21.82
CA ALA A 223 -1.06 22.45 21.54
C ALA A 223 -2.44 22.87 22.05
N LEU A 224 -3.48 22.01 21.90
CA LEU A 224 -4.83 22.29 22.39
C LEU A 224 -4.86 22.42 23.92
N ASN A 225 -4.17 21.56 24.64
CA ASN A 225 -4.18 21.58 26.11
C ASN A 225 -3.47 22.80 26.72
N ILE A 226 -2.65 23.52 25.96
CA ILE A 226 -2.01 24.76 26.44
C ILE A 226 -2.90 26.00 26.26
N PHE A 227 -3.82 25.95 25.29
CA PHE A 227 -4.69 27.07 24.95
C PHE A 227 -6.15 26.91 25.41
N ASP A 228 -6.52 25.79 26.00
CA ASP A 228 -7.79 25.54 26.67
C ASP A 228 -7.68 25.76 28.18
#